data_f1ce29f09b06a46238824b67d79ce974
#
_entry.id   f1ce29f09b06a46238824b67d79ce974
#
_cell.length_a   1.000
_cell.length_b   1.000
_cell.length_c   1.000
_cell.angle_alpha   90.00
_cell.angle_beta   90.00
_cell.angle_gamma   90.00
#
_symmetry.space_group_name_H-M   'P 1'
#
loop_
_entity.id
_entity.type
_entity.pdbx_description
1 polymer ?
#
loop_
_entity_poly.entity_id
_entity_poly.type
_entity_poly.pdbx_seq_one_letter_code
_entity_poly.pdbx_strand_id
1 'polypeptide(L)'
;DAALWQSLAKNTEPAAGKAADMLFPDRPSKRDDFYSELCSKRSRGLARVWTLEREGNIICTVGAYALANGQAYMACGETVEALRGKGVGGRLIVEMANALAAEGWMPVFLCSPERVDFYTRLGFEKMGEYARYEVQ
;
A
#
# COMPACT_ATOMS: atom_id res chain seq x y z
N ASP A 1 -3.61 -13.64 13.66
CA ASP A 1 -2.38 -14.41 13.86
C ASP A 1 -1.24 -13.51 14.32
N ALA A 2 -0.88 -13.63 15.60
CA ALA A 2 0.14 -12.79 16.20
C ALA A 2 1.52 -12.95 15.54
N ALA A 3 1.87 -14.18 15.14
CA ALA A 3 3.15 -14.45 14.49
C ALA A 3 3.26 -13.70 13.14
N LEU A 4 2.17 -13.62 12.40
CA LEU A 4 2.14 -12.88 11.14
C LEU A 4 2.42 -11.39 11.38
N TRP A 5 1.79 -10.78 12.39
CA TRP A 5 1.95 -9.36 12.67
C TRP A 5 3.33 -9.01 13.25
N GLN A 6 4.01 -9.99 13.84
CA GLN A 6 5.41 -9.82 14.24
C GLN A 6 6.35 -9.69 13.04
N SER A 7 5.94 -10.16 11.86
CA SER A 7 6.73 -10.07 10.63
C SER A 7 6.62 -8.70 9.95
N LEU A 8 5.85 -7.77 10.52
CA LEU A 8 5.61 -6.46 9.90
C LEU A 8 6.92 -5.69 9.69
N ALA A 9 7.27 -5.46 8.43
CA ALA A 9 8.41 -4.67 8.04
C ALA A 9 7.94 -3.31 7.52
N LYS A 10 8.49 -2.25 8.07
CA LYS A 10 8.11 -0.87 7.76
C LYS A 10 9.27 -0.15 7.09
N ASN A 11 9.10 0.22 5.82
CA ASN A 11 10.01 1.10 5.09
C ASN A 11 11.44 0.58 4.95
N THR A 12 11.64 -0.73 4.98
CA THR A 12 12.97 -1.32 4.79
C THR A 12 13.26 -1.49 3.30
N GLU A 13 14.54 -1.54 2.93
CA GLU A 13 14.92 -1.83 1.56
C GLU A 13 14.46 -3.21 1.10
N PRO A 14 14.62 -4.28 1.90
CA PRO A 14 14.06 -5.58 1.53
C PRO A 14 12.54 -5.55 1.34
N ALA A 15 11.80 -4.81 2.15
CA ALA A 15 10.36 -4.66 1.98
C ALA A 15 10.03 -4.01 0.64
N ALA A 16 10.77 -2.97 0.24
CA ALA A 16 10.57 -2.30 -1.05
C ALA A 16 10.78 -3.28 -2.23
N GLY A 17 11.83 -4.09 -2.18
CA GLY A 17 12.11 -5.08 -3.22
C GLY A 17 11.03 -6.15 -3.31
N LYS A 18 10.60 -6.68 -2.17
CA LYS A 18 9.55 -7.70 -2.11
C LYS A 18 8.19 -7.16 -2.58
N ALA A 19 7.86 -5.93 -2.21
CA ALA A 19 6.64 -5.28 -2.70
C ALA A 19 6.67 -5.13 -4.23
N ALA A 20 7.80 -4.68 -4.80
CA ALA A 20 7.95 -4.56 -6.24
C ALA A 20 7.76 -5.92 -6.95
N ASP A 21 8.35 -6.99 -6.42
CA ASP A 21 8.19 -8.33 -6.97
C ASP A 21 6.73 -8.81 -6.90
N MET A 22 6.04 -8.52 -5.81
CA MET A 22 4.64 -8.91 -5.63
C MET A 22 3.70 -8.16 -6.57
N LEU A 23 3.92 -6.86 -6.78
CA LEU A 23 3.05 -6.02 -7.59
C LEU A 23 3.27 -6.20 -9.10
N PHE A 24 4.48 -6.55 -9.51
CA PHE A 24 4.84 -6.70 -10.93
C PHE A 24 5.58 -8.01 -11.18
N PRO A 25 4.94 -9.17 -10.90
CA PRO A 25 5.63 -10.47 -11.00
C PRO A 25 6.04 -10.85 -12.42
N ASP A 26 5.30 -10.41 -13.44
CA ASP A 26 5.51 -10.78 -14.83
C ASP A 26 5.94 -9.61 -15.72
N ARG A 27 6.38 -8.50 -15.13
CA ARG A 27 6.74 -7.29 -15.86
C ARG A 27 8.07 -6.71 -15.33
N PRO A 28 9.21 -7.32 -15.71
CA PRO A 28 10.52 -6.92 -15.15
C PRO A 28 10.85 -5.44 -15.28
N SER A 29 10.57 -4.82 -16.43
CA SER A 29 10.83 -3.39 -16.64
C SER A 29 10.01 -2.51 -15.70
N LYS A 30 8.72 -2.81 -15.56
CA LYS A 30 7.84 -2.07 -14.64
C LYS A 30 8.24 -2.29 -13.19
N ARG A 31 8.62 -3.51 -12.85
CA ARG A 31 9.12 -3.85 -11.52
C ARG A 31 10.34 -3.03 -11.17
N ASP A 32 11.30 -2.94 -12.08
CA ASP A 32 12.56 -2.22 -11.86
C ASP A 32 12.32 -0.71 -11.77
N ASP A 33 11.48 -0.15 -12.63
CA ASP A 33 11.11 1.26 -12.60
C ASP A 33 10.41 1.61 -11.29
N PHE A 34 9.45 0.80 -10.87
CA PHE A 34 8.74 0.99 -9.62
C PHE A 34 9.70 0.93 -8.42
N TYR A 35 10.57 -0.07 -8.39
CA TYR A 35 11.53 -0.25 -7.30
C TYR A 35 12.49 0.94 -7.22
N SER A 36 13.02 1.37 -8.35
CA SER A 36 13.95 2.49 -8.42
C SER A 36 13.31 3.79 -7.91
N GLU A 37 12.10 4.09 -8.38
CA GLU A 37 11.36 5.26 -7.94
C GLU A 37 11.01 5.18 -6.44
N LEU A 38 10.57 4.02 -5.97
CA LEU A 38 10.24 3.81 -4.57
C LEU A 38 11.46 4.02 -3.67
N CYS A 39 12.61 3.48 -4.04
CA CYS A 39 13.84 3.65 -3.27
C CYS A 39 14.27 5.12 -3.23
N SER A 40 14.19 5.83 -4.35
CA SER A 40 14.51 7.25 -4.42
C SER A 40 13.59 8.08 -3.51
N LYS A 41 12.29 7.85 -3.57
CA LYS A 41 11.33 8.57 -2.73
C LYS A 41 11.48 8.21 -1.26
N ARG A 42 11.68 6.92 -0.96
CA ARG A 42 11.85 6.45 0.42
C ARG A 42 13.06 7.10 1.10
N SER A 43 14.17 7.22 0.39
CA SER A 43 15.38 7.84 0.93
C SER A 43 15.19 9.33 1.24
N ARG A 44 14.21 9.98 0.61
CA ARG A 44 13.86 11.38 0.85
C ARG A 44 12.67 11.55 1.80
N GLY A 45 12.18 10.46 2.40
CA GLY A 45 11.02 10.50 3.28
C GLY A 45 9.69 10.73 2.59
N LEU A 46 9.61 10.55 1.26
CA LEU A 46 8.42 10.84 0.45
C LEU A 46 7.60 9.61 0.08
N ALA A 47 7.95 8.46 0.62
CA ALA A 47 7.19 7.23 0.40
C ALA A 47 7.28 6.33 1.63
N ARG A 48 6.27 5.48 1.77
CA ARG A 48 6.20 4.43 2.80
C ARG A 48 5.81 3.13 2.13
N VAL A 49 6.44 2.02 2.54
CA VAL A 49 6.05 0.68 2.10
C VAL A 49 6.13 -0.27 3.27
N TRP A 50 5.05 -0.98 3.51
CA TRP A 50 4.96 -1.96 4.59
C TRP A 50 4.65 -3.32 4.01
N THR A 51 5.23 -4.37 4.58
CA THR A 51 5.01 -5.74 4.15
C THR A 51 4.80 -6.65 5.35
N LEU A 52 4.01 -7.70 5.12
CA LEU A 52 3.89 -8.84 6.03
C LEU A 52 4.43 -10.07 5.32
N GLU A 53 5.15 -10.91 6.06
CA GLU A 53 5.79 -12.10 5.53
C GLU A 53 5.45 -13.35 6.36
N ARG A 54 5.49 -14.50 5.70
CA ARG A 54 5.42 -15.80 6.35
C ARG A 54 6.47 -16.69 5.70
N GLU A 55 7.36 -17.23 6.53
CA GLU A 55 8.44 -18.10 6.07
C GLU A 55 9.30 -17.47 4.96
N GLY A 56 9.57 -16.17 5.08
CA GLY A 56 10.37 -15.43 4.11
C GLY A 56 9.62 -14.98 2.85
N ASN A 57 8.35 -15.39 2.71
CA ASN A 57 7.54 -15.01 1.55
C ASN A 57 6.59 -13.86 1.91
N ILE A 58 6.53 -12.84 1.04
CA ILE A 58 5.60 -11.74 1.23
C ILE A 58 4.17 -12.23 1.03
N ILE A 59 3.29 -11.86 1.95
CA ILE A 59 1.87 -12.23 1.87
C ILE A 59 0.94 -11.03 1.74
N CYS A 60 1.39 -9.85 2.12
CA CYS A 60 0.59 -8.64 2.04
C CYS A 60 1.50 -7.42 1.99
N THR A 61 1.10 -6.41 1.24
CA THR A 61 1.81 -5.13 1.20
C THR A 61 0.81 -3.97 1.11
N VAL A 62 1.22 -2.82 1.58
CA VAL A 62 0.53 -1.55 1.38
C VAL A 62 1.58 -0.46 1.29
N GLY A 63 1.29 0.61 0.57
CA GLY A 63 2.20 1.73 0.44
C GLY A 63 1.52 3.08 0.40
N ALA A 64 2.30 4.11 0.68
CA ALA A 64 1.99 5.49 0.39
C ALA A 64 3.14 6.00 -0.47
N TYR A 65 2.88 6.19 -1.74
CA TYR A 65 3.92 6.43 -2.74
C TYR A 65 4.03 7.89 -3.19
N ALA A 66 3.21 8.76 -2.60
CA ALA A 66 3.31 10.19 -2.81
C ALA A 66 2.88 10.90 -1.52
N LEU A 67 3.82 11.62 -0.91
CA LEU A 67 3.57 12.45 0.26
C LEU A 67 3.86 13.89 -0.13
N ALA A 68 2.81 14.71 -0.20
CA ALA A 68 2.93 16.11 -0.60
C ALA A 68 1.71 16.91 -0.14
N ASN A 69 1.91 18.19 0.14
CA ASN A 69 0.83 19.13 0.47
C ASN A 69 -0.06 18.66 1.63
N GLY A 70 0.53 18.01 2.63
CA GLY A 70 -0.20 17.50 3.79
C GLY A 70 -0.95 16.20 3.55
N GLN A 71 -0.88 15.64 2.35
CA GLN A 71 -1.58 14.41 1.98
C GLN A 71 -0.61 13.26 1.74
N ALA A 72 -1.01 12.06 2.14
CA ALA A 72 -0.28 10.83 1.85
C ALA A 72 -1.16 9.97 0.93
N TYR A 73 -0.75 9.80 -0.31
CA TYR A 73 -1.49 9.02 -1.29
C TYR A 73 -1.15 7.54 -1.12
N MET A 74 -2.10 6.78 -0.57
CA MET A 74 -1.95 5.35 -0.36
C MET A 74 -2.35 4.59 -1.63
N ALA A 75 -1.62 3.53 -1.93
CA ALA A 75 -1.85 2.75 -3.14
C ALA A 75 -1.19 1.38 -3.06
N CYS A 76 -1.42 0.57 -4.08
CA CYS A 76 -0.75 -0.71 -4.29
C CYS A 76 -0.85 -1.68 -3.11
N GLY A 77 -2.01 -1.69 -2.44
CA GLY A 77 -2.32 -2.70 -1.45
C GLY A 77 -2.60 -4.02 -2.15
N GLU A 78 -1.95 -5.10 -1.73
CA GLU A 78 -2.17 -6.43 -2.27
C GLU A 78 -1.97 -7.49 -1.20
N THR A 79 -2.81 -8.52 -1.24
CA THR A 79 -2.74 -9.69 -0.36
C THR A 79 -2.73 -10.95 -1.21
N VAL A 80 -1.90 -11.93 -0.86
CA VAL A 80 -1.91 -13.23 -1.57
C VAL A 80 -3.30 -13.85 -1.52
N GLU A 81 -3.67 -14.56 -2.59
CA GLU A 81 -5.01 -15.10 -2.76
C GLU A 81 -5.48 -15.95 -1.58
N ALA A 82 -4.61 -16.80 -1.06
CA ALA A 82 -4.93 -17.70 0.06
C ALA A 82 -5.39 -16.97 1.33
N LEU A 83 -5.02 -15.70 1.49
CA LEU A 83 -5.34 -14.90 2.67
C LEU A 83 -6.34 -13.77 2.40
N ARG A 84 -6.87 -13.68 1.19
CA ARG A 84 -7.89 -12.70 0.86
C ARG A 84 -9.20 -13.00 1.60
N GLY A 85 -9.93 -11.96 1.96
CA GLY A 85 -11.19 -12.09 2.68
C GLY A 85 -11.05 -12.37 4.17
N LYS A 86 -9.83 -12.37 4.73
CA LYS A 86 -9.57 -12.64 6.14
C LYS A 86 -9.22 -11.39 6.96
N GLY A 87 -9.37 -10.21 6.37
CA GLY A 87 -9.14 -8.94 7.04
C GLY A 87 -7.69 -8.50 7.15
N VAL A 88 -6.74 -9.26 6.62
CA VAL A 88 -5.30 -8.94 6.72
C VAL A 88 -4.98 -7.64 6.01
N GLY A 89 -5.38 -7.51 4.75
CA GLY A 89 -5.14 -6.31 3.97
C GLY A 89 -5.80 -5.07 4.56
N GLY A 90 -7.05 -5.21 5.00
CA GLY A 90 -7.79 -4.11 5.64
C GLY A 90 -7.11 -3.61 6.90
N ARG A 91 -6.65 -4.52 7.75
CA ARG A 91 -5.92 -4.16 8.96
C ARG A 91 -4.60 -3.43 8.63
N LEU A 92 -3.87 -3.92 7.64
CA LEU A 92 -2.60 -3.30 7.25
C LEU A 92 -2.83 -1.88 6.72
N ILE A 93 -3.86 -1.69 5.89
CA ILE A 93 -4.24 -0.38 5.38
C ILE A 93 -4.58 0.59 6.52
N VAL A 94 -5.39 0.15 7.47
CA VAL A 94 -5.78 0.99 8.62
C VAL A 94 -4.58 1.33 9.49
N GLU A 95 -3.70 0.39 9.75
CA GLU A 95 -2.51 0.66 10.56
C GLU A 95 -1.58 1.67 9.88
N MET A 96 -1.38 1.57 8.57
CA MET A 96 -0.60 2.57 7.84
C MET A 96 -1.28 3.93 7.84
N ALA A 97 -2.59 3.98 7.59
CA ALA A 97 -3.34 5.24 7.62
C ALA A 97 -3.22 5.93 8.98
N ASN A 98 -3.35 5.17 10.08
CA ASN A 98 -3.20 5.72 11.42
C ASN A 98 -1.78 6.22 11.69
N ALA A 99 -0.76 5.51 11.21
CA ALA A 99 0.62 5.94 11.36
C ALA A 99 0.90 7.23 10.59
N LEU A 100 0.38 7.34 9.38
CA LEU A 100 0.50 8.56 8.58
C LEU A 100 -0.23 9.73 9.23
N ALA A 101 -1.43 9.51 9.74
CA ALA A 101 -2.19 10.53 10.45
C ALA A 101 -1.45 11.02 11.71
N ALA A 102 -0.80 10.12 12.44
CA ALA A 102 0.00 10.46 13.61
C ALA A 102 1.20 11.35 13.26
N GLU A 103 1.72 11.26 12.03
CA GLU A 103 2.77 12.13 11.52
C GLU A 103 2.24 13.47 10.97
N GLY A 104 0.93 13.67 10.96
CA GLY A 104 0.31 14.89 10.44
C GLY A 104 -0.13 14.82 8.98
N TRP A 105 -0.03 13.66 8.35
CA TRP A 105 -0.49 13.49 6.96
C TRP A 105 -1.96 13.12 6.93
N MET A 106 -2.66 13.54 5.88
CA MET A 106 -4.02 13.06 5.60
C MET A 106 -3.93 11.87 4.63
N PRO A 107 -4.22 10.64 5.08
CA PRO A 107 -4.22 9.49 4.17
C PRO A 107 -5.37 9.61 3.18
N VAL A 108 -5.06 9.49 1.90
CA VAL A 108 -6.05 9.52 0.81
C VAL A 108 -5.75 8.42 -0.19
N PHE A 109 -6.76 7.97 -0.93
CA PHE A 109 -6.56 7.01 -2.02
C PHE A 109 -7.76 7.02 -2.95
N LEU A 110 -7.60 6.37 -4.09
CA LEU A 110 -8.65 6.19 -5.07
C LEU A 110 -9.05 4.72 -5.11
N CYS A 111 -10.32 4.46 -5.27
CA CYS A 111 -10.80 3.09 -5.44
C CYS A 111 -11.95 3.05 -6.45
N SER A 112 -12.22 1.85 -6.98
CA SER A 112 -13.38 1.64 -7.84
C SER A 112 -14.67 1.71 -7.03
N PRO A 113 -15.81 2.04 -7.67
CA PRO A 113 -17.09 2.21 -6.97
C PRO A 113 -17.51 0.99 -6.14
N GLU A 114 -17.23 -0.21 -6.62
CA GLU A 114 -17.60 -1.46 -5.92
C GLU A 114 -16.80 -1.69 -4.64
N ARG A 115 -15.72 -0.94 -4.41
CA ARG A 115 -14.90 -1.05 -3.20
C ARG A 115 -15.24 -0.02 -2.13
N VAL A 116 -16.11 0.93 -2.42
CA VAL A 116 -16.45 2.01 -1.49
C VAL A 116 -16.96 1.47 -0.15
N ASP A 117 -17.86 0.48 -0.17
CA ASP A 117 -18.40 -0.08 1.06
C ASP A 117 -17.32 -0.74 1.91
N PHE A 118 -16.38 -1.44 1.28
CA PHE A 118 -15.26 -2.06 1.98
C PHE A 118 -14.44 -1.01 2.75
N TYR A 119 -14.07 0.07 2.08
CA TYR A 119 -13.26 1.12 2.73
C TYR A 119 -14.04 1.95 3.74
N THR A 120 -15.33 2.17 3.49
CA THR A 120 -16.20 2.85 4.45
C THR A 120 -16.29 2.08 5.77
N ARG A 121 -16.39 0.75 5.69
CA ARG A 121 -16.40 -0.11 6.90
C ARG A 121 -15.07 -0.07 7.65
N LEU A 122 -13.97 0.23 6.98
CA LEU A 122 -12.66 0.40 7.62
C LEU A 122 -12.51 1.77 8.30
N GLY A 123 -13.45 2.70 8.10
CA GLY A 123 -13.42 4.03 8.69
C GLY A 123 -13.01 5.15 7.75
N PHE A 124 -12.85 4.86 6.45
CA PHE A 124 -12.57 5.90 5.47
C PHE A 124 -13.86 6.59 5.01
N GLU A 125 -13.75 7.87 4.67
CA GLU A 125 -14.86 8.68 4.21
C GLU A 125 -14.71 8.98 2.72
N LYS A 126 -15.79 8.80 1.97
CA LYS A 126 -15.82 9.17 0.55
C LYS A 126 -15.87 10.68 0.42
N MET A 127 -14.87 11.27 -0.23
CA MET A 127 -14.77 12.72 -0.40
C MET A 127 -15.23 13.21 -1.76
N GLY A 128 -15.36 12.33 -2.75
CA GLY A 128 -15.79 12.71 -4.08
C GLY A 128 -15.61 11.60 -5.10
N GLU A 129 -15.86 11.94 -6.36
CA GLU A 129 -15.72 11.02 -7.48
C GLU A 129 -14.93 11.68 -8.60
N TYR A 130 -14.28 10.86 -9.42
CA TYR A 130 -13.59 11.31 -10.62
C TYR A 130 -13.90 10.36 -11.76
N ALA A 131 -13.75 10.85 -12.99
CA ALA A 131 -13.88 10.02 -14.18
C ALA A 131 -12.57 10.04 -14.97
N ARG A 132 -12.21 8.88 -15.54
CA ARG A 132 -11.02 8.74 -16.36
C ARG A 132 -11.45 8.55 -17.81
N TYR A 133 -10.88 9.37 -18.68
CA TYR A 133 -11.14 9.30 -20.12
C TYR A 133 -9.86 8.92 -20.86
N GLU A 134 -9.98 7.98 -21.78
CA GLU A 134 -8.86 7.59 -22.62
C GLU A 134 -8.98 8.24 -23.99
N VAL A 135 -7.86 8.70 -24.54
CA VAL A 135 -7.78 9.23 -25.90
C VAL A 135 -7.72 8.05 -26.86
N GLN A 136 -8.63 8.05 -27.82
CA GLN A 136 -8.70 7.00 -28.85
C GLN A 136 -8.03 7.43 -30.15
#